data_1ec9c70a1993c001b95c7c5d8630af01
#
_entry.id   1ec9c70a1993c001b95c7c5d8630af01
#
_cell.length_a   1.000
_cell.length_b   1.000
_cell.length_c   1.000
_cell.angle_alpha   90.00
_cell.angle_beta   90.00
_cell.angle_gamma   90.00
#
_symmetry.space_group_name_H-M   'P 1'
#
loop_
_entity.id
_entity.type
_entity.pdbx_description
1 polymer ?
#
loop_
_entity_poly.entity_id
_entity_poly.type
_entity_poly.pdbx_seq_one_letter_code
_entity_poly.pdbx_strand_id
1 'polypeptide(L)'
;VIIYFILIHIFQHSFLLNTYINILFKIHDWIVHLFLNLNHFKWYIPKLNQYSLLILIILTLIFLYILVYRGIVTSVISFLIVLIIFTHLIGPHYAELTLFDVGQGDSILFKTKSNKNVLIDTGGKRNENVSFKHNNIAKYKILPSIKKKGITTINYLVITHPHADHMGELIYFLNNINVNNLVLNIESFPLELLKEVTTKCKEKEIKIIDVNQVKKIEIDNSKISFLNSFIPLSDDKNEHSIVTL
;
A
#
# COMPACT_ATOMS: atom_id res chain seq x y z
N VAL A 1 1.73 -7.15 29.63
CA VAL A 1 2.92 -7.09 30.51
C VAL A 1 2.53 -6.54 31.89
N ILE A 2 1.95 -5.32 32.02
CA ILE A 2 1.61 -4.70 33.30
C ILE A 2 0.63 -5.55 34.11
N ILE A 3 -0.44 -6.06 33.50
CA ILE A 3 -1.42 -6.95 34.13
C ILE A 3 -0.76 -8.25 34.64
N TYR A 4 0.20 -8.78 33.88
CA TYR A 4 0.96 -9.96 34.27
C TYR A 4 1.79 -9.71 35.53
N PHE A 5 2.49 -8.57 35.61
CA PHE A 5 3.26 -8.23 36.83
C PHE A 5 2.35 -8.02 38.04
N ILE A 6 1.17 -7.41 37.87
CA ILE A 6 0.19 -7.24 38.94
C ILE A 6 -0.34 -8.61 39.43
N LEU A 7 -0.68 -9.49 38.48
CA LEU A 7 -1.18 -10.84 38.83
C LEU A 7 -0.11 -11.68 39.49
N ILE A 8 1.13 -11.66 39.05
CA ILE A 8 2.24 -12.35 39.75
C ILE A 8 2.41 -11.83 41.17
N HIS A 9 2.35 -10.52 41.37
CA HIS A 9 2.56 -9.93 42.70
C HIS A 9 1.42 -10.27 43.69
N ILE A 10 0.19 -10.37 43.16
CA ILE A 10 -0.98 -10.77 43.99
C ILE A 10 -1.01 -12.27 44.28
N PHE A 11 -0.54 -13.11 43.34
CA PHE A 11 -0.64 -14.57 43.40
C PHE A 11 0.72 -15.29 43.46
N GLN A 12 1.69 -14.70 44.13
CA GLN A 12 3.10 -15.16 44.18
C GLN A 12 3.29 -16.65 44.50
N HIS A 13 2.27 -17.33 45.02
CA HIS A 13 2.34 -18.74 45.45
C HIS A 13 1.38 -19.70 44.71
N SER A 14 0.70 -19.25 43.65
CA SER A 14 -0.19 -20.15 42.91
C SER A 14 0.53 -20.83 41.75
N PHE A 15 1.03 -22.04 42.00
CA PHE A 15 1.62 -22.92 40.97
C PHE A 15 0.70 -23.09 39.74
N LEU A 16 -0.60 -23.27 39.97
CA LEU A 16 -1.59 -23.44 38.89
C LEU A 16 -1.74 -22.20 38.02
N LEU A 17 -1.77 -21.02 38.65
CA LEU A 17 -1.88 -19.75 37.90
C LEU A 17 -0.64 -19.48 37.04
N ASN A 18 0.55 -19.72 37.60
CA ASN A 18 1.80 -19.58 36.85
C ASN A 18 1.88 -20.56 35.67
N THR A 19 1.44 -21.80 35.88
CA THR A 19 1.39 -22.80 34.80
C THR A 19 0.43 -22.36 33.69
N TYR A 20 -0.76 -21.90 34.05
CA TYR A 20 -1.76 -21.40 33.08
C TYR A 20 -1.24 -20.18 32.28
N ILE A 21 -0.66 -19.21 32.96
CA ILE A 21 -0.07 -18.02 32.34
C ILE A 21 1.07 -18.42 31.41
N ASN A 22 1.95 -19.34 31.80
CA ASN A 22 3.03 -19.83 30.95
C ASN A 22 2.53 -20.55 29.69
N ILE A 23 1.43 -21.31 29.81
CA ILE A 23 0.78 -21.93 28.64
C ILE A 23 0.24 -20.88 27.71
N LEU A 24 -0.43 -19.84 28.21
CA LEU A 24 -0.93 -18.73 27.39
C LEU A 24 0.20 -18.00 26.65
N PHE A 25 1.34 -17.74 27.33
CA PHE A 25 2.49 -17.15 26.67
C PHE A 25 3.09 -18.05 25.58
N LYS A 26 3.21 -19.34 25.82
CA LYS A 26 3.68 -20.29 24.81
C LYS A 26 2.75 -20.34 23.57
N ILE A 27 1.44 -20.30 23.80
CA ILE A 27 0.45 -20.25 22.72
C ILE A 27 0.59 -18.91 21.94
N HIS A 28 0.70 -17.79 22.65
CA HIS A 28 0.93 -16.48 22.05
C HIS A 28 2.20 -16.48 21.19
N ASP A 29 3.33 -16.92 21.75
CA ASP A 29 4.60 -16.97 21.03
C ASP A 29 4.56 -17.90 19.82
N TRP A 30 3.90 -19.05 19.95
CA TRP A 30 3.69 -19.96 18.84
C TRP A 30 2.88 -19.30 17.72
N ILE A 31 1.79 -18.59 18.05
CA ILE A 31 0.97 -17.84 17.11
C ILE A 31 1.81 -16.74 16.43
N VAL A 32 2.56 -15.96 17.20
CA VAL A 32 3.43 -14.91 16.65
C VAL A 32 4.47 -15.50 15.70
N HIS A 33 5.13 -16.59 16.06
CA HIS A 33 6.09 -17.27 15.19
C HIS A 33 5.44 -17.84 13.94
N LEU A 34 4.22 -18.37 14.03
CA LEU A 34 3.46 -18.83 12.88
C LEU A 34 3.25 -17.66 11.88
N PHE A 35 2.81 -16.51 12.37
CA PHE A 35 2.59 -15.32 11.52
C PHE A 35 3.89 -14.70 11.00
N LEU A 36 4.97 -14.71 11.77
CA LEU A 36 6.28 -14.25 11.32
C LEU A 36 6.87 -15.13 10.21
N ASN A 37 6.59 -16.43 10.24
CA ASN A 37 7.04 -17.37 9.21
C ASN A 37 6.19 -17.28 7.93
N LEU A 38 4.99 -16.68 7.99
CA LEU A 38 4.15 -16.39 6.83
C LEU A 38 4.62 -15.12 6.08
N ASN A 39 5.92 -14.97 5.89
CA ASN A 39 6.55 -13.79 5.27
C ASN A 39 6.04 -13.40 3.87
N HIS A 40 5.25 -14.25 3.24
CA HIS A 40 4.66 -13.99 1.91
C HIS A 40 3.34 -13.21 1.97
N PHE A 41 2.70 -13.07 3.15
CA PHE A 41 1.42 -12.36 3.32
C PHE A 41 1.60 -11.06 4.10
N LYS A 42 2.04 -10.00 3.43
CA LYS A 42 1.99 -8.65 4.01
C LYS A 42 0.57 -8.09 3.87
N TRP A 43 -0.23 -8.22 4.90
CA TRP A 43 -1.56 -7.62 4.94
C TRP A 43 -1.46 -6.19 5.47
N TYR A 44 -1.85 -5.24 4.66
CA TYR A 44 -1.99 -3.86 5.09
C TYR A 44 -3.47 -3.58 5.36
N ILE A 45 -3.82 -3.46 6.63
CA ILE A 45 -5.17 -3.10 7.04
C ILE A 45 -5.26 -1.58 7.02
N PRO A 46 -6.19 -0.98 6.26
CA PRO A 46 -6.37 0.46 6.26
C PRO A 46 -6.78 0.96 7.64
N LYS A 47 -6.40 2.19 7.97
CA LYS A 47 -6.79 2.81 9.25
C LYS A 47 -8.30 2.97 9.29
N LEU A 48 -8.93 2.31 10.26
CA LEU A 48 -10.36 2.44 10.51
C LEU A 48 -10.67 3.87 11.01
N ASN A 49 -11.78 4.42 10.56
CA ASN A 49 -12.32 5.64 11.15
C ASN A 49 -12.94 5.33 12.54
N GLN A 50 -13.21 6.36 13.34
CA GLN A 50 -13.72 6.20 14.71
C GLN A 50 -15.05 5.44 14.76
N TYR A 51 -15.94 5.67 13.79
CA TYR A 51 -17.25 4.99 13.74
C TYR A 51 -17.11 3.52 13.37
N SER A 52 -16.27 3.19 12.38
CA SER A 52 -15.97 1.79 12.01
C SER A 52 -15.34 1.02 13.17
N LEU A 53 -14.46 1.66 13.93
CA LEU A 53 -13.85 1.07 15.11
C LEU A 53 -14.91 0.80 16.20
N LEU A 54 -15.80 1.76 16.46
CA LEU A 54 -16.88 1.59 17.43
C LEU A 54 -17.82 0.44 17.03
N ILE A 55 -18.23 0.39 15.76
CA ILE A 55 -19.06 -0.71 15.24
C ILE A 55 -18.35 -2.05 15.43
N LEU A 56 -17.06 -2.13 15.12
CA LEU A 56 -16.29 -3.36 15.28
C LEU A 56 -16.25 -3.81 16.75
N ILE A 57 -16.05 -2.88 17.69
CA ILE A 57 -16.07 -3.19 19.12
C ILE A 57 -17.44 -3.76 19.53
N ILE A 58 -18.54 -3.11 19.13
CA ILE A 58 -19.91 -3.57 19.43
C ILE A 58 -20.15 -4.97 18.86
N LEU A 59 -19.79 -5.21 17.59
CA LEU A 59 -19.91 -6.51 16.95
C LEU A 59 -19.09 -7.60 17.63
N THR A 60 -17.89 -7.26 18.10
CA THR A 60 -17.04 -8.19 18.86
C THR A 60 -17.68 -8.56 20.20
N LEU A 61 -18.26 -7.58 20.90
CA LEU A 61 -18.97 -7.85 22.17
C LEU A 61 -20.21 -8.73 21.97
N ILE A 62 -20.98 -8.49 20.91
CA ILE A 62 -22.13 -9.33 20.52
C ILE A 62 -21.67 -10.74 20.19
N PHE A 63 -20.57 -10.88 19.43
CA PHE A 63 -19.99 -12.19 19.12
C PHE A 63 -19.58 -12.95 20.37
N LEU A 64 -18.89 -12.30 21.30
CA LEU A 64 -18.48 -12.92 22.56
C LEU A 64 -19.69 -13.36 23.41
N TYR A 65 -20.75 -12.54 23.45
CA TYR A 65 -21.99 -12.90 24.12
C TYR A 65 -22.63 -14.15 23.49
N ILE A 66 -22.72 -14.22 22.16
CA ILE A 66 -23.26 -15.37 21.43
C ILE A 66 -22.40 -16.62 21.69
N LEU A 67 -21.08 -16.47 21.69
CA LEU A 67 -20.14 -17.56 21.95
C LEU A 67 -20.37 -18.22 23.32
N VAL A 68 -20.65 -17.43 24.34
CA VAL A 68 -20.87 -17.91 25.70
C VAL A 68 -22.25 -18.56 25.86
N TYR A 69 -23.30 -18.00 25.25
CA TYR A 69 -24.69 -18.37 25.57
C TYR A 69 -25.42 -19.19 24.49
N ARG A 70 -24.94 -19.26 23.25
CA ARG A 70 -25.68 -19.84 22.11
C ARG A 70 -25.03 -21.04 21.43
N GLY A 71 -23.83 -21.42 21.83
CA GLY A 71 -23.13 -22.58 21.29
C GLY A 71 -22.34 -22.29 20.00
N ILE A 72 -21.61 -23.31 19.56
CA ILE A 72 -20.56 -23.20 18.55
C ILE A 72 -21.07 -22.83 17.16
N VAL A 73 -22.18 -23.43 16.70
CA VAL A 73 -22.71 -23.18 15.35
C VAL A 73 -23.16 -21.75 15.16
N THR A 74 -23.93 -21.22 16.12
CA THR A 74 -24.37 -19.82 16.11
C THR A 74 -23.22 -18.84 16.21
N SER A 75 -22.15 -19.20 16.94
CA SER A 75 -20.93 -18.40 17.03
C SER A 75 -20.17 -18.33 15.71
N VAL A 76 -20.03 -19.45 15.00
CA VAL A 76 -19.38 -19.47 13.68
C VAL A 76 -20.17 -18.60 12.70
N ILE A 77 -21.49 -18.71 12.66
CA ILE A 77 -22.34 -17.90 11.78
C ILE A 77 -22.18 -16.40 12.12
N SER A 78 -22.22 -16.03 13.42
CA SER A 78 -22.07 -14.64 13.82
C SER A 78 -20.66 -14.10 13.49
N PHE A 79 -19.61 -14.90 13.60
CA PHE A 79 -18.25 -14.54 13.20
C PHE A 79 -18.16 -14.25 11.71
N LEU A 80 -18.76 -15.11 10.87
CA LEU A 80 -18.80 -14.88 9.41
C LEU A 80 -19.55 -13.60 9.06
N ILE A 81 -20.66 -13.31 9.74
CA ILE A 81 -21.41 -12.05 9.55
C ILE A 81 -20.56 -10.85 9.94
N VAL A 82 -19.88 -10.89 11.09
CA VAL A 82 -18.95 -9.83 11.54
C VAL A 82 -17.85 -9.63 10.50
N LEU A 83 -17.27 -10.70 9.98
CA LEU A 83 -16.22 -10.64 8.96
C LEU A 83 -16.72 -9.97 7.66
N ILE A 84 -17.92 -10.32 7.18
CA ILE A 84 -18.52 -9.70 6.00
C ILE A 84 -18.76 -8.20 6.23
N ILE A 85 -19.37 -7.83 7.36
CA ILE A 85 -19.59 -6.42 7.70
C ILE A 85 -18.26 -5.68 7.79
N PHE A 86 -17.24 -6.26 8.41
CA PHE A 86 -15.90 -5.68 8.52
C PHE A 86 -15.28 -5.40 7.17
N THR A 87 -15.39 -6.34 6.19
CA THR A 87 -14.86 -6.10 4.84
C THR A 87 -15.56 -4.95 4.14
N HIS A 88 -16.87 -4.74 4.36
CA HIS A 88 -17.61 -3.59 3.84
C HIS A 88 -17.24 -2.27 4.51
N LEU A 89 -16.95 -2.27 5.81
CA LEU A 89 -16.57 -1.07 6.55
C LEU A 89 -15.16 -0.55 6.19
N ILE A 90 -14.28 -1.44 5.75
CA ILE A 90 -12.89 -1.09 5.39
C ILE A 90 -12.80 -0.52 3.97
N GLY A 91 -13.75 -0.83 3.09
CA GLY A 91 -13.71 -0.39 1.70
C GLY A 91 -13.86 1.13 1.56
N PRO A 92 -13.12 1.76 0.64
CA PRO A 92 -13.37 3.15 0.29
C PRO A 92 -14.69 3.28 -0.46
N HIS A 93 -15.55 4.16 0.01
CA HIS A 93 -16.84 4.42 -0.64
C HIS A 93 -16.81 5.60 -1.64
N TYR A 94 -15.62 6.21 -1.83
CA TYR A 94 -15.42 7.37 -2.70
C TYR A 94 -14.06 7.28 -3.42
N ALA A 95 -13.95 7.98 -4.51
CA ALA A 95 -12.65 8.19 -5.17
C ALA A 95 -11.86 9.22 -4.36
N GLU A 96 -10.56 9.03 -4.27
CA GLU A 96 -9.66 9.88 -3.48
C GLU A 96 -8.46 10.30 -4.31
N LEU A 97 -8.14 11.59 -4.25
CA LEU A 97 -6.89 12.14 -4.76
C LEU A 97 -6.02 12.55 -3.58
N THR A 98 -4.80 12.03 -3.53
CA THR A 98 -3.83 12.36 -2.48
C THR A 98 -2.59 12.94 -3.11
N LEU A 99 -2.25 14.17 -2.75
CA LEU A 99 -0.98 14.80 -3.10
C LEU A 99 0.00 14.56 -1.96
N PHE A 100 1.17 14.02 -2.27
CA PHE A 100 2.20 13.77 -1.27
C PHE A 100 3.12 14.99 -1.15
N ASP A 101 3.44 15.38 0.07
CA ASP A 101 4.50 16.36 0.34
C ASP A 101 5.88 15.72 0.10
N VAL A 102 6.37 15.81 -1.11
CA VAL A 102 7.67 15.28 -1.52
C VAL A 102 8.77 16.34 -1.62
N GLY A 103 8.45 17.58 -1.26
CA GLY A 103 9.35 18.73 -1.38
C GLY A 103 9.27 19.35 -2.77
N GLN A 104 10.40 19.35 -3.52
CA GLN A 104 10.49 19.93 -4.86
C GLN A 104 10.17 18.87 -5.91
N GLY A 105 9.27 18.16 -5.95
CA GLY A 105 8.88 17.18 -6.95
C GLY A 105 7.39 16.92 -6.85
N ASP A 106 6.94 15.97 -7.62
CA ASP A 106 5.53 15.59 -7.64
C ASP A 106 5.37 14.12 -7.24
N SER A 107 4.27 13.85 -6.53
CA SER A 107 3.76 12.50 -6.38
C SER A 107 2.28 12.57 -6.02
N ILE A 108 1.44 12.02 -6.88
CA ILE A 108 -0.02 12.11 -6.77
C ILE A 108 -0.61 10.71 -6.87
N LEU A 109 -1.38 10.32 -5.88
CA LEU A 109 -2.12 9.07 -5.88
C LEU A 109 -3.60 9.32 -6.15
N PHE A 110 -4.10 8.72 -7.20
CA PHE A 110 -5.54 8.60 -7.46
C PHE A 110 -6.00 7.19 -7.11
N LYS A 111 -7.01 7.10 -6.27
CA LYS A 111 -7.66 5.86 -5.84
C LYS A 111 -9.12 5.88 -6.23
N THR A 112 -9.58 4.86 -6.94
CA THR A 112 -10.99 4.72 -7.33
C THR A 112 -11.83 4.15 -6.19
N LYS A 113 -13.17 4.20 -6.34
CA LYS A 113 -14.11 3.57 -5.40
C LYS A 113 -13.89 2.07 -5.25
N SER A 114 -13.46 1.39 -6.30
CA SER A 114 -13.18 -0.05 -6.32
C SER A 114 -11.75 -0.39 -5.88
N ASN A 115 -11.06 0.55 -5.23
CA ASN A 115 -9.71 0.38 -4.71
C ASN A 115 -8.63 0.14 -5.78
N LYS A 116 -8.87 0.56 -7.02
CA LYS A 116 -7.84 0.64 -8.05
C LYS A 116 -7.03 1.92 -7.88
N ASN A 117 -5.74 1.87 -8.22
CA ASN A 117 -4.82 2.93 -7.87
C ASN A 117 -3.97 3.34 -9.07
N VAL A 118 -3.82 4.65 -9.24
CA VAL A 118 -2.86 5.26 -10.16
C VAL A 118 -1.94 6.16 -9.35
N LEU A 119 -0.65 5.93 -9.42
CA LEU A 119 0.36 6.81 -8.84
C LEU A 119 1.05 7.55 -9.98
N ILE A 120 1.09 8.86 -9.91
CA ILE A 120 1.78 9.73 -10.85
C ILE A 120 3.01 10.26 -10.13
N ASP A 121 4.17 9.97 -10.66
CA ASP A 121 5.50 10.27 -10.15
C ASP A 121 5.82 9.69 -8.76
N THR A 122 7.09 9.54 -8.48
CA THR A 122 7.60 8.93 -7.24
C THR A 122 8.34 9.92 -6.35
N GLY A 123 8.44 11.18 -6.79
CA GLY A 123 9.27 12.15 -6.13
C GLY A 123 10.77 11.87 -6.27
N GLY A 124 11.56 12.67 -5.59
CA GLY A 124 13.00 12.59 -5.57
C GLY A 124 13.61 13.94 -5.24
N LYS A 125 14.93 14.06 -5.37
CA LYS A 125 15.62 15.32 -5.11
C LYS A 125 15.93 16.05 -6.41
N ARG A 126 15.50 17.28 -6.49
CA ARG A 126 15.87 18.19 -7.59
C ARG A 126 17.39 18.43 -7.59
N ASN A 127 17.97 18.66 -8.76
CA ASN A 127 19.40 18.91 -8.97
C ASN A 127 20.33 17.72 -8.73
N GLU A 128 19.82 16.51 -8.54
CA GLU A 128 20.61 15.29 -8.56
C GLU A 128 20.48 14.62 -9.95
N ASN A 129 21.54 13.97 -10.40
CA ASN A 129 21.41 13.04 -11.50
C ASN A 129 20.54 11.88 -11.01
N VAL A 130 19.67 11.37 -11.88
CA VAL A 130 18.86 10.19 -11.56
C VAL A 130 19.82 9.03 -11.31
N SER A 131 20.03 8.71 -10.03
CA SER A 131 20.95 7.65 -9.62
C SER A 131 20.29 6.53 -8.84
N PHE A 132 18.99 6.66 -8.55
CA PHE A 132 18.19 5.72 -7.75
C PHE A 132 18.80 5.31 -6.38
N LYS A 133 19.82 6.04 -5.93
CA LYS A 133 20.55 5.75 -4.67
C LYS A 133 19.83 6.31 -3.44
N HIS A 134 19.09 7.39 -3.61
CA HIS A 134 18.34 8.03 -2.55
C HIS A 134 16.87 7.57 -2.60
N ASN A 135 16.34 7.16 -1.46
CA ASN A 135 15.00 6.57 -1.36
C ASN A 135 14.24 7.05 -0.12
N ASN A 136 14.63 8.19 0.43
CA ASN A 136 14.07 8.68 1.68
C ASN A 136 12.61 9.14 1.55
N ILE A 137 12.22 9.71 0.41
CA ILE A 137 10.87 10.20 0.16
C ILE A 137 9.92 9.01 0.02
N ALA A 138 10.22 8.05 -0.87
CA ALA A 138 9.40 6.85 -1.02
C ALA A 138 9.34 6.05 0.29
N LYS A 139 10.49 5.85 0.95
CA LYS A 139 10.61 5.04 2.16
C LYS A 139 9.84 5.61 3.35
N TYR A 140 9.94 6.91 3.59
CA TYR A 140 9.43 7.51 4.83
C TYR A 140 8.13 8.31 4.66
N LYS A 141 7.79 8.76 3.44
CA LYS A 141 6.60 9.57 3.18
C LYS A 141 5.55 8.80 2.37
N ILE A 142 5.87 8.38 1.14
CA ILE A 142 4.87 7.88 0.20
C ILE A 142 4.41 6.46 0.55
N LEU A 143 5.33 5.48 0.63
CA LEU A 143 4.98 4.08 0.89
C LEU A 143 4.25 3.88 2.22
N PRO A 144 4.65 4.49 3.34
CA PRO A 144 3.89 4.39 4.58
C PRO A 144 2.47 4.94 4.46
N SER A 145 2.28 6.04 3.72
CA SER A 145 0.97 6.63 3.48
C SER A 145 0.08 5.72 2.61
N ILE A 146 0.62 5.17 1.52
CA ILE A 146 -0.05 4.20 0.65
C ILE A 146 -0.47 2.95 1.45
N LYS A 147 0.44 2.42 2.27
CA LYS A 147 0.18 1.25 3.13
C LYS A 147 -0.90 1.51 4.17
N LYS A 148 -0.93 2.70 4.79
CA LYS A 148 -2.01 3.11 5.71
C LYS A 148 -3.39 3.15 5.06
N LYS A 149 -3.45 3.33 3.73
CA LYS A 149 -4.69 3.27 2.94
C LYS A 149 -5.07 1.83 2.55
N GLY A 150 -4.32 0.83 2.97
CA GLY A 150 -4.54 -0.59 2.63
C GLY A 150 -4.16 -0.95 1.20
N ILE A 151 -3.37 -0.11 0.53
CA ILE A 151 -2.95 -0.33 -0.85
C ILE A 151 -1.70 -1.21 -0.85
N THR A 152 -1.78 -2.37 -1.48
CA THR A 152 -0.70 -3.34 -1.65
C THR A 152 -0.17 -3.38 -3.07
N THR A 153 -0.96 -2.87 -4.03
CA THR A 153 -0.66 -2.92 -5.46
C THR A 153 -1.02 -1.60 -6.10
N ILE A 154 -0.13 -1.06 -6.91
CA ILE A 154 -0.36 0.08 -7.80
C ILE A 154 -0.72 -0.48 -9.18
N ASN A 155 -1.93 -0.18 -9.67
CA ASN A 155 -2.37 -0.67 -10.97
C ASN A 155 -1.64 0.00 -12.12
N TYR A 156 -1.43 1.31 -12.01
CA TYR A 156 -0.65 2.09 -12.97
C TYR A 156 0.28 3.06 -12.22
N LEU A 157 1.56 2.98 -12.51
CA LEU A 157 2.56 3.96 -12.10
C LEU A 157 2.93 4.79 -13.35
N VAL A 158 2.63 6.06 -13.33
CA VAL A 158 2.92 6.99 -14.43
C VAL A 158 4.16 7.79 -14.05
N ILE A 159 5.17 7.80 -14.89
CA ILE A 159 6.31 8.71 -14.78
C ILE A 159 6.15 9.78 -15.84
N THR A 160 5.97 11.01 -15.40
CA THR A 160 5.68 12.13 -16.31
C THR A 160 6.87 12.46 -17.20
N HIS A 161 8.07 12.50 -16.63
CA HIS A 161 9.32 12.74 -17.36
C HIS A 161 10.56 12.29 -16.55
N PRO A 162 11.73 12.13 -17.21
CA PRO A 162 12.90 11.50 -16.58
C PRO A 162 13.77 12.49 -15.78
N HIS A 163 13.17 13.31 -14.90
CA HIS A 163 13.91 14.12 -13.93
C HIS A 163 13.95 13.47 -12.56
N ALA A 164 15.00 13.74 -11.79
CA ALA A 164 15.24 13.12 -10.50
C ALA A 164 14.14 13.43 -9.46
N ASP A 165 13.56 14.60 -9.48
CA ASP A 165 12.47 15.03 -8.60
C ASP A 165 11.11 14.38 -8.93
N HIS A 166 10.99 13.70 -10.07
CA HIS A 166 9.80 12.96 -10.49
C HIS A 166 9.98 11.44 -10.42
N MET A 167 11.14 10.93 -10.87
CA MET A 167 11.39 9.51 -10.94
C MET A 167 12.55 9.01 -10.05
N GLY A 168 13.15 9.88 -9.26
CA GLY A 168 14.37 9.54 -8.48
C GLY A 168 14.20 8.36 -7.54
N GLU A 169 12.99 8.09 -7.08
CA GLU A 169 12.72 6.98 -6.19
C GLU A 169 12.03 5.77 -6.86
N LEU A 170 11.95 5.76 -8.20
CA LEU A 170 11.24 4.75 -8.97
C LEU A 170 11.72 3.33 -8.66
N ILE A 171 13.01 3.05 -8.72
CA ILE A 171 13.54 1.69 -8.49
C ILE A 171 13.24 1.21 -7.06
N TYR A 172 13.31 2.11 -6.07
CA TYR A 172 12.92 1.77 -4.72
C TYR A 172 11.43 1.42 -4.62
N PHE A 173 10.59 2.17 -5.33
CA PHE A 173 9.16 1.89 -5.44
C PHE A 173 8.91 0.50 -6.01
N LEU A 174 9.48 0.19 -7.18
CA LEU A 174 9.33 -1.11 -7.85
C LEU A 174 9.82 -2.29 -6.98
N ASN A 175 10.74 -2.05 -6.06
CA ASN A 175 11.22 -3.09 -5.15
C ASN A 175 10.32 -3.30 -3.90
N ASN A 176 9.53 -2.32 -3.49
CA ASN A 176 8.87 -2.32 -2.18
C ASN A 176 7.34 -2.33 -2.22
N ILE A 177 6.73 -2.23 -3.42
CA ILE A 177 5.30 -2.37 -3.63
C ILE A 177 5.06 -3.04 -4.98
N ASN A 178 3.96 -3.78 -5.10
CA ASN A 178 3.61 -4.39 -6.38
C ASN A 178 3.11 -3.30 -7.34
N VAL A 179 3.62 -3.32 -8.58
CA VAL A 179 3.19 -2.45 -9.66
C VAL A 179 2.80 -3.33 -10.85
N ASN A 180 1.61 -3.15 -11.39
CA ASN A 180 1.16 -3.94 -12.53
C ASN A 180 1.64 -3.35 -13.85
N ASN A 181 1.53 -2.02 -14.00
CA ASN A 181 1.87 -1.33 -15.23
C ASN A 181 2.69 -0.08 -14.93
N LEU A 182 3.79 0.09 -15.65
CA LEU A 182 4.57 1.33 -15.66
C LEU A 182 4.29 2.08 -16.97
N VAL A 183 3.82 3.32 -16.85
CA VAL A 183 3.48 4.19 -17.99
C VAL A 183 4.54 5.26 -18.10
N LEU A 184 5.12 5.40 -19.28
CA LEU A 184 6.16 6.39 -19.55
C LEU A 184 6.20 6.77 -21.06
N ASN A 185 6.83 7.88 -21.36
CA ASN A 185 7.20 8.23 -22.74
C ASN A 185 8.59 7.68 -23.01
N ILE A 186 8.69 6.54 -23.69
CA ILE A 186 9.95 5.82 -23.91
C ILE A 186 10.99 6.71 -24.59
N GLU A 187 10.58 7.50 -25.57
CA GLU A 187 11.47 8.33 -26.38
C GLU A 187 12.07 9.53 -25.61
N SER A 188 11.43 9.95 -24.51
CA SER A 188 11.95 11.02 -23.65
C SER A 188 13.03 10.56 -22.67
N PHE A 189 13.22 9.24 -22.53
CA PHE A 189 14.14 8.70 -21.53
C PHE A 189 15.58 8.58 -22.10
N PRO A 190 16.59 9.00 -21.33
CA PRO A 190 17.97 8.65 -21.61
C PRO A 190 18.16 7.13 -21.66
N LEU A 191 18.94 6.66 -22.64
CA LEU A 191 19.07 5.24 -22.93
C LEU A 191 19.52 4.39 -21.72
N GLU A 192 20.44 4.92 -20.92
CA GLU A 192 20.95 4.24 -19.73
C GLU A 192 19.88 4.08 -18.65
N LEU A 193 19.11 5.13 -18.36
CA LEU A 193 18.00 5.08 -17.40
C LEU A 193 16.89 4.14 -17.88
N LEU A 194 16.55 4.21 -19.18
CA LEU A 194 15.56 3.31 -19.76
C LEU A 194 15.98 1.85 -19.62
N LYS A 195 17.25 1.53 -19.87
CA LYS A 195 17.79 0.19 -19.73
C LYS A 195 17.70 -0.33 -18.28
N GLU A 196 18.01 0.51 -17.28
CA GLU A 196 17.90 0.15 -15.88
C GLU A 196 16.43 -0.10 -15.49
N VAL A 197 15.53 0.80 -15.85
CA VAL A 197 14.10 0.69 -15.57
C VAL A 197 13.48 -0.54 -16.26
N THR A 198 13.79 -0.76 -17.54
CA THR A 198 13.26 -1.91 -18.28
C THR A 198 13.77 -3.25 -17.74
N THR A 199 15.03 -3.32 -17.33
CA THR A 199 15.59 -4.49 -16.66
C THR A 199 14.82 -4.79 -15.37
N LYS A 200 14.59 -3.77 -14.55
CA LYS A 200 13.84 -3.92 -13.30
C LYS A 200 12.38 -4.33 -13.54
N CYS A 201 11.73 -3.75 -14.53
CA CYS A 201 10.36 -4.13 -14.91
C CYS A 201 10.29 -5.59 -15.36
N LYS A 202 11.27 -6.06 -16.12
CA LYS A 202 11.36 -7.46 -16.56
C LYS A 202 11.55 -8.42 -15.38
N GLU A 203 12.43 -8.08 -14.43
CA GLU A 203 12.63 -8.88 -13.21
C GLU A 203 11.37 -9.01 -12.35
N LYS A 204 10.50 -8.01 -12.38
CA LYS A 204 9.28 -7.91 -11.56
C LYS A 204 8.00 -8.23 -12.33
N GLU A 205 8.10 -8.62 -13.58
CA GLU A 205 6.97 -8.92 -14.48
C GLU A 205 6.01 -7.70 -14.64
N ILE A 206 6.55 -6.47 -14.61
CA ILE A 206 5.80 -5.23 -14.76
C ILE A 206 5.65 -4.92 -16.24
N LYS A 207 4.41 -4.69 -16.69
CA LYS A 207 4.14 -4.29 -18.05
C LYS A 207 4.49 -2.82 -18.26
N ILE A 208 5.31 -2.53 -19.28
CA ILE A 208 5.60 -1.16 -19.71
C ILE A 208 4.57 -0.73 -20.76
N ILE A 209 4.02 0.45 -20.59
CA ILE A 209 3.07 1.09 -21.49
C ILE A 209 3.70 2.39 -22.00
N ASP A 210 3.91 2.47 -23.30
CA ASP A 210 4.40 3.68 -23.94
C ASP A 210 3.21 4.59 -24.30
N VAL A 211 3.24 5.83 -23.82
CA VAL A 211 2.19 6.81 -24.10
C VAL A 211 2.14 7.26 -25.57
N ASN A 212 3.19 7.02 -26.35
CA ASN A 212 3.18 7.25 -27.78
C ASN A 212 2.26 6.26 -28.51
N GLN A 213 2.12 5.05 -27.97
CA GLN A 213 1.27 4.00 -28.51
C GLN A 213 -0.11 3.97 -27.86
N VAL A 214 -0.19 4.25 -26.55
CA VAL A 214 -1.43 4.17 -25.76
C VAL A 214 -1.78 5.56 -25.22
N LYS A 215 -2.74 6.22 -25.84
CA LYS A 215 -3.17 7.58 -25.47
C LYS A 215 -4.10 7.66 -24.26
N LYS A 216 -4.64 6.54 -23.82
CA LYS A 216 -5.58 6.47 -22.69
C LYS A 216 -5.53 5.12 -22.01
N ILE A 217 -5.82 5.10 -20.72
CA ILE A 217 -6.08 3.90 -19.95
C ILE A 217 -7.45 3.99 -19.31
N GLU A 218 -8.10 2.85 -19.12
CA GLU A 218 -9.36 2.75 -18.41
C GLU A 218 -9.12 2.04 -17.07
N ILE A 219 -9.68 2.59 -16.01
CA ILE A 219 -9.60 2.07 -14.68
C ILE A 219 -10.96 2.21 -13.99
N ASP A 220 -11.63 1.09 -13.77
CA ASP A 220 -13.04 1.04 -13.38
C ASP A 220 -13.91 1.87 -14.36
N ASN A 221 -14.69 2.82 -13.81
CA ASN A 221 -15.51 3.74 -14.60
C ASN A 221 -14.80 5.07 -14.92
N SER A 222 -13.48 5.15 -14.64
CA SER A 222 -12.66 6.32 -14.88
C SER A 222 -11.77 6.11 -16.11
N LYS A 223 -11.50 7.17 -16.83
CA LYS A 223 -10.62 7.18 -17.99
C LYS A 223 -9.54 8.21 -17.75
N ILE A 224 -8.29 7.80 -17.92
CA ILE A 224 -7.15 8.68 -17.85
C ILE A 224 -6.59 8.82 -19.26
N SER A 225 -6.58 10.04 -19.76
CA SER A 225 -6.02 10.38 -21.07
C SER A 225 -4.64 10.97 -20.88
N PHE A 226 -3.70 10.57 -21.73
CA PHE A 226 -2.36 11.12 -21.77
C PHE A 226 -2.32 12.20 -22.87
N LEU A 227 -2.22 13.43 -22.40
CA LEU A 227 -2.03 14.58 -23.25
C LEU A 227 -0.52 14.83 -23.41
N ASN A 228 -0.13 15.61 -24.42
CA ASN A 228 1.27 15.94 -24.65
C ASN A 228 2.20 14.70 -24.77
N SER A 229 1.65 13.61 -25.30
CA SER A 229 2.39 12.37 -25.52
C SER A 229 2.80 12.27 -26.99
N PHE A 230 3.95 12.84 -27.34
CA PHE A 230 4.52 12.82 -28.68
C PHE A 230 6.06 12.80 -28.59
N ILE A 231 6.68 12.58 -29.73
CA ILE A 231 8.14 12.57 -29.86
C ILE A 231 8.70 13.92 -29.45
N PRO A 232 9.69 13.95 -28.55
CA PRO A 232 10.32 15.19 -28.12
C PRO A 232 10.95 15.95 -29.29
N LEU A 233 10.62 17.25 -29.42
CA LEU A 233 11.23 18.14 -30.40
C LEU A 233 12.36 19.00 -29.80
N SER A 234 12.59 18.89 -28.50
CA SER A 234 13.49 19.73 -27.69
C SER A 234 14.32 18.90 -26.75
N ASP A 235 15.49 19.39 -26.38
CA ASP A 235 16.35 18.79 -25.35
C ASP A 235 15.84 19.04 -23.91
N ASP A 236 14.85 19.92 -23.74
CA ASP A 236 14.23 20.19 -22.44
C ASP A 236 13.26 19.05 -22.06
N LYS A 237 13.66 18.27 -21.06
CA LYS A 237 12.87 17.15 -20.55
C LYS A 237 11.52 17.55 -19.97
N ASN A 238 11.36 18.82 -19.54
CA ASN A 238 10.06 19.30 -19.03
C ASN A 238 9.02 19.43 -20.13
N GLU A 239 9.44 19.78 -21.34
CA GLU A 239 8.54 19.87 -22.49
C GLU A 239 7.96 18.51 -22.91
N HIS A 240 8.58 17.43 -22.45
CA HIS A 240 8.17 16.05 -22.72
C HIS A 240 7.29 15.46 -21.63
N SER A 241 6.90 16.25 -20.64
CA SER A 241 6.09 15.78 -19.53
C SER A 241 4.73 15.26 -19.98
N ILE A 242 4.37 14.08 -19.51
CA ILE A 242 3.04 13.51 -19.73
C ILE A 242 2.05 14.30 -18.87
N VAL A 243 1.07 14.90 -19.50
CA VAL A 243 -0.07 15.52 -18.83
C VAL A 243 -1.19 14.49 -18.75
N THR A 244 -1.73 14.27 -17.56
CA THR A 244 -2.84 13.32 -17.33
C THR A 244 -4.15 14.06 -17.11
N LEU A 245 -5.22 13.62 -17.77
CA LEU A 245 -6.58 14.14 -17.65
C LEU A 245 -7.55 13.01 -17.33
#